data_6fb63478edc95fd2615c29c060f955cb
#
_entry.id   6fb63478edc95fd2615c29c060f955cb
#
_cell.length_a   1.000
_cell.length_b   1.000
_cell.length_c   1.000
_cell.angle_alpha   90.00
_cell.angle_beta   90.00
_cell.angle_gamma   90.00
#
_symmetry.space_group_name_H-M   'P 1'
#
loop_
_entity.id
_entity.type
_entity.pdbx_description
1 polymer ?
#
loop_
_entity_poly.entity_id
_entity_poly.type
_entity_poly.pdbx_seq_one_letter_code
_entity_poly.pdbx_strand_id
1 'polypeptide(L)'
;MIDHRRLGRELDLFVSDPLAGAGLPIWLPAGAAARHAVEEYVRELERRAGYQHVYSPPLGRRELFALSGHLGHFADEMFPPMRLGDDELLLRPALCPHHALVYRARGRSYRELPLRVGELGGMYRAERSGVLGGLARVRAISLNDAHNFCTLDQVGDEVREILRLIRQAHAALGVRPAGFRLSLRGPGARYVGDDASWARAEELLRAALDGVDHVEAPGEAAFYGPKIDIQVVDAAGRESTISTVQLDFDKPEKFDLSYTDAAGAQQRPVLVHRSLVGSMERLFAYLIEAHQGAFPPWYAPVQLLLLPVDAGQADAVDRLARRAVDAGLRVAVDAGGSLGSRVRDATHRRVPYVGVVGAREAADDTVALRLRDGRSLDPMPAADAVRLIGAVVAARSAELLPAD
;
A
#
# COMPACT_ATOMS: atom_id res chain seq x y z
N MET A 1 -24.99 6.40 -2.31
CA MET A 1 -23.61 6.71 -2.75
C MET A 1 -22.68 5.74 -2.04
N ILE A 2 -21.78 5.10 -2.76
CA ILE A 2 -20.75 4.23 -2.19
C ILE A 2 -19.76 5.12 -1.45
N ASP A 3 -19.49 4.82 -0.18
CA ASP A 3 -18.62 5.63 0.70
C ASP A 3 -17.85 4.69 1.63
N HIS A 4 -16.52 4.72 1.55
CA HIS A 4 -15.63 3.88 2.37
C HIS A 4 -15.83 4.07 3.87
N ARG A 5 -16.28 5.26 4.32
CA ARG A 5 -16.54 5.54 5.75
C ARG A 5 -17.76 4.76 6.26
N ARG A 6 -18.82 4.68 5.42
CA ARG A 6 -20.02 3.90 5.74
C ARG A 6 -19.71 2.41 5.70
N LEU A 7 -19.17 1.92 4.59
CA LEU A 7 -18.81 0.52 4.42
C LEU A 7 -17.78 0.07 5.46
N GLY A 8 -16.82 0.93 5.78
CA GLY A 8 -15.80 0.64 6.80
C GLY A 8 -16.40 0.37 8.18
N ARG A 9 -17.45 1.13 8.57
CA ARG A 9 -18.19 0.87 9.82
C ARG A 9 -19.07 -0.38 9.72
N GLU A 10 -19.82 -0.54 8.61
CA GLU A 10 -20.71 -1.70 8.39
C GLU A 10 -19.95 -3.03 8.39
N LEU A 11 -18.69 -3.02 7.97
CA LEU A 11 -17.83 -4.20 7.85
C LEU A 11 -16.77 -4.30 8.96
N ASP A 12 -16.83 -3.45 9.97
CA ASP A 12 -15.88 -3.39 11.10
C ASP A 12 -14.40 -3.29 10.64
N LEU A 13 -14.12 -2.45 9.64
CA LEU A 13 -12.77 -2.32 9.10
C LEU A 13 -11.94 -1.27 9.86
N PHE A 14 -12.54 -0.14 10.20
CA PHE A 14 -11.89 0.93 10.96
C PHE A 14 -12.89 1.83 11.65
N VAL A 15 -12.41 2.57 12.64
CA VAL A 15 -13.18 3.55 13.40
C VAL A 15 -12.38 4.85 13.55
N SER A 16 -13.09 5.97 13.63
CA SER A 16 -12.54 7.26 14.05
C SER A 16 -13.15 7.58 15.42
N ASP A 17 -12.31 7.75 16.43
CA ASP A 17 -12.72 8.06 17.80
C ASP A 17 -12.29 9.49 18.17
N PRO A 18 -13.15 10.31 18.80
CA PRO A 18 -12.80 11.67 19.23
C PRO A 18 -11.58 11.72 20.17
N LEU A 19 -11.37 10.69 20.99
CA LEU A 19 -10.21 10.63 21.90
C LEU A 19 -8.91 10.34 21.15
N ALA A 20 -8.96 9.57 20.06
CA ALA A 20 -7.81 9.39 19.19
C ALA A 20 -7.49 10.66 18.41
N GLY A 21 -8.52 11.40 18.01
CA GLY A 21 -8.41 12.66 17.28
C GLY A 21 -8.75 12.55 15.79
N ALA A 22 -9.08 13.69 15.21
CA ALA A 22 -9.44 13.76 13.80
C ALA A 22 -8.27 13.41 12.87
N GLY A 23 -8.51 12.57 11.85
CA GLY A 23 -7.49 12.12 10.91
C GLY A 23 -6.53 11.05 11.47
N LEU A 24 -6.92 10.41 12.57
CA LEU A 24 -6.18 9.33 13.21
C LEU A 24 -7.08 8.08 13.30
N PRO A 25 -7.31 7.38 12.17
CA PRO A 25 -8.17 6.21 12.14
C PRO A 25 -7.55 5.04 12.92
N ILE A 26 -8.39 4.29 13.61
CA ILE A 26 -8.04 3.05 14.29
C ILE A 26 -8.50 1.89 13.41
N TRP A 27 -7.59 1.01 13.00
CA TRP A 27 -7.91 -0.20 12.26
C TRP A 27 -8.46 -1.26 13.21
N LEU A 28 -9.67 -1.74 12.91
CA LEU A 28 -10.29 -2.84 13.63
C LEU A 28 -9.76 -4.19 13.14
N PRO A 29 -9.96 -5.30 13.85
CA PRO A 29 -9.36 -6.60 13.51
C PRO A 29 -9.60 -7.04 12.06
N ALA A 30 -10.79 -6.84 11.51
CA ALA A 30 -11.09 -7.19 10.12
C ALA A 30 -10.30 -6.32 9.13
N GLY A 31 -10.28 -5.01 9.33
CA GLY A 31 -9.49 -4.10 8.50
C GLY A 31 -7.98 -4.34 8.63
N ALA A 32 -7.50 -4.60 9.85
CA ALA A 32 -6.11 -4.92 10.11
C ALA A 32 -5.67 -6.22 9.40
N ALA A 33 -6.50 -7.26 9.39
CA ALA A 33 -6.20 -8.51 8.69
C ALA A 33 -6.09 -8.31 7.16
N ALA A 34 -7.01 -7.54 6.56
CA ALA A 34 -6.95 -7.20 5.15
C ALA A 34 -5.70 -6.37 4.82
N ARG A 35 -5.43 -5.35 5.63
CA ARG A 35 -4.28 -4.47 5.50
C ARG A 35 -2.96 -5.25 5.60
N HIS A 36 -2.83 -6.12 6.59
CA HIS A 36 -1.64 -6.95 6.79
C HIS A 36 -1.33 -7.81 5.56
N ALA A 37 -2.35 -8.47 4.97
CA ALA A 37 -2.19 -9.26 3.76
C ALA A 37 -1.68 -8.43 2.56
N VAL A 38 -2.16 -7.19 2.41
CA VAL A 38 -1.69 -6.27 1.37
C VAL A 38 -0.26 -5.81 1.65
N GLU A 39 0.07 -5.48 2.89
CA GLU A 39 1.43 -5.09 3.30
C GLU A 39 2.46 -6.20 3.06
N GLU A 40 2.12 -7.45 3.40
CA GLU A 40 2.98 -8.61 3.13
C GLU A 40 3.21 -8.79 1.62
N TYR A 41 2.15 -8.68 0.83
CA TYR A 41 2.26 -8.77 -0.63
C TYR A 41 3.20 -7.71 -1.21
N VAL A 42 3.03 -6.45 -0.80
CA VAL A 42 3.86 -5.35 -1.31
C VAL A 42 5.32 -5.56 -0.90
N ARG A 43 5.59 -5.94 0.34
CA ARG A 43 6.96 -6.26 0.80
C ARG A 43 7.58 -7.44 0.03
N GLU A 44 6.79 -8.47 -0.27
CA GLU A 44 7.27 -9.60 -1.06
C GLU A 44 7.60 -9.18 -2.49
N LEU A 45 6.73 -8.37 -3.12
CA LEU A 45 6.95 -7.82 -4.46
C LEU A 45 8.25 -7.00 -4.52
N GLU A 46 8.47 -6.13 -3.54
CA GLU A 46 9.66 -5.32 -3.39
C GLU A 46 10.91 -6.16 -3.17
N ARG A 47 10.86 -7.14 -2.25
CA ARG A 47 11.98 -8.04 -1.98
C ARG A 47 12.42 -8.81 -3.24
N ARG A 48 11.45 -9.30 -4.04
CA ARG A 48 11.73 -9.98 -5.31
C ARG A 48 12.36 -9.05 -6.35
N ALA A 49 12.07 -7.76 -6.28
CA ALA A 49 12.67 -6.73 -7.13
C ALA A 49 13.98 -6.16 -6.55
N GLY A 50 14.56 -6.78 -5.50
CA GLY A 50 15.85 -6.41 -4.95
C GLY A 50 15.84 -5.23 -3.99
N TYR A 51 14.68 -4.83 -3.47
CA TYR A 51 14.61 -3.79 -2.43
C TYR A 51 15.10 -4.32 -1.08
N GLN A 52 15.87 -3.50 -0.39
CA GLN A 52 16.32 -3.72 0.97
C GLN A 52 15.40 -2.92 1.92
N HIS A 53 14.65 -3.63 2.76
CA HIS A 53 13.76 -2.98 3.72
C HIS A 53 14.52 -2.48 4.93
N VAL A 54 14.19 -1.27 5.35
CA VAL A 54 14.73 -0.62 6.54
C VAL A 54 13.62 -0.20 7.49
N TYR A 55 14.00 0.12 8.71
CA TYR A 55 13.14 0.76 9.71
C TYR A 55 13.84 2.01 10.20
N SER A 56 13.18 3.14 10.07
CA SER A 56 13.69 4.41 10.55
C SER A 56 12.72 5.07 11.54
N PRO A 57 13.22 5.83 12.52
CA PRO A 57 12.36 6.42 13.54
C PRO A 57 11.41 7.46 12.93
N PRO A 58 10.17 7.60 13.45
CA PRO A 58 9.24 8.62 12.98
C PRO A 58 9.62 10.04 13.43
N LEU A 59 10.61 10.16 14.28
CA LEU A 59 11.14 11.41 14.82
C LEU A 59 12.51 11.72 14.24
N GLY A 60 12.79 12.99 14.06
CA GLY A 60 14.12 13.48 13.71
C GLY A 60 14.37 14.84 14.34
N ARG A 61 15.63 15.20 14.48
CA ARG A 61 16.02 16.55 14.91
C ARG A 61 15.57 17.58 13.85
N ARG A 62 15.29 18.78 14.29
CA ARG A 62 14.88 19.90 13.41
C ARG A 62 15.85 20.12 12.24
N GLU A 63 17.16 19.97 12.50
CA GLU A 63 18.21 20.14 11.52
C GLU A 63 18.10 19.17 10.34
N LEU A 64 17.63 17.95 10.58
CA LEU A 64 17.39 16.97 9.51
C LEU A 64 16.36 17.48 8.50
N PHE A 65 15.30 18.10 8.99
CA PHE A 65 14.21 18.62 8.16
C PHE A 65 14.53 20.00 7.57
N ALA A 66 15.43 20.77 8.21
CA ALA A 66 16.02 21.97 7.63
C ALA A 66 16.93 21.60 6.45
N LEU A 67 17.86 20.65 6.65
CA LEU A 67 18.78 20.15 5.61
C LEU A 67 18.04 19.63 4.40
N SER A 68 16.97 18.83 4.61
CA SER A 68 16.17 18.27 3.52
C SER A 68 15.22 19.25 2.83
N GLY A 69 15.14 20.50 3.32
CA GLY A 69 14.30 21.56 2.78
C GLY A 69 12.81 21.50 3.20
N HIS A 70 12.40 20.51 4.00
CA HIS A 70 11.00 20.37 4.40
C HIS A 70 10.51 21.54 5.25
N LEU A 71 11.33 22.09 6.13
CA LEU A 71 10.97 23.26 6.94
C LEU A 71 10.74 24.53 6.10
N GLY A 72 11.39 24.64 4.93
CA GLY A 72 11.19 25.79 4.03
C GLY A 72 9.93 25.68 3.16
N HIS A 73 9.50 24.46 2.82
CA HIS A 73 8.45 24.23 1.82
C HIS A 73 7.18 23.59 2.38
N PHE A 74 7.25 22.97 3.58
CA PHE A 74 6.15 22.20 4.19
C PHE A 74 5.91 22.57 5.66
N ALA A 75 6.45 23.67 6.16
CA ALA A 75 6.33 24.04 7.58
C ALA A 75 4.87 24.05 8.06
N ASP A 76 3.93 24.56 7.26
CA ASP A 76 2.52 24.64 7.59
C ASP A 76 1.81 23.27 7.64
N GLU A 77 2.40 22.25 7.04
CA GLU A 77 1.90 20.86 7.05
C GLU A 77 2.60 19.99 8.09
N MET A 78 3.63 20.49 8.78
CA MET A 78 4.34 19.75 9.81
C MET A 78 3.69 19.93 11.19
N PHE A 79 3.71 18.87 12.00
CA PHE A 79 3.36 19.00 13.41
C PHE A 79 4.37 19.91 14.13
N PRO A 80 3.93 20.66 15.15
CA PRO A 80 4.83 21.51 15.92
C PRO A 80 5.98 20.71 16.53
N PRO A 81 7.17 21.31 16.70
CA PRO A 81 8.31 20.65 17.31
C PRO A 81 8.02 20.29 18.79
N MET A 82 8.58 19.17 19.22
CA MET A 82 8.59 18.72 20.60
C MET A 82 9.97 19.01 21.21
N ARG A 83 10.01 19.60 22.41
CA ARG A 83 11.26 19.85 23.10
C ARG A 83 11.62 18.70 24.04
N LEU A 84 12.87 18.24 23.95
CA LEU A 84 13.45 17.24 24.84
C LEU A 84 14.85 17.74 25.27
N GLY A 85 14.92 18.38 26.42
CA GLY A 85 16.14 19.12 26.83
C GLY A 85 16.42 20.26 25.85
N ASP A 86 17.61 20.29 25.29
CA ASP A 86 18.04 21.28 24.30
C ASP A 86 17.67 20.88 22.85
N ASP A 87 17.15 19.67 22.63
CA ASP A 87 16.78 19.18 21.30
C ASP A 87 15.34 19.58 20.92
N GLU A 88 15.16 19.99 19.67
CA GLU A 88 13.85 20.08 19.02
C GLU A 88 13.66 18.89 18.10
N LEU A 89 12.69 18.03 18.42
CA LEU A 89 12.32 16.86 17.64
C LEU A 89 11.01 17.11 16.88
N LEU A 90 10.93 16.66 15.64
CA LEU A 90 9.73 16.76 14.80
C LEU A 90 9.30 15.38 14.34
N LEU A 91 7.98 15.22 14.21
CA LEU A 91 7.42 14.10 13.45
C LEU A 91 7.73 14.28 11.97
N ARG A 92 8.23 13.23 11.32
CA ARG A 92 8.63 13.28 9.91
C ARG A 92 7.43 13.47 8.98
N PRO A 93 7.47 14.43 8.03
CA PRO A 93 6.45 14.61 7.00
C PRO A 93 6.66 13.69 5.79
N ALA A 94 7.86 13.07 5.68
CA ALA A 94 8.30 12.17 4.62
C ALA A 94 9.43 11.27 5.12
N LEU A 95 9.67 10.14 4.43
CA LEU A 95 10.71 9.16 4.81
C LEU A 95 12.08 9.48 4.19
N CYS A 96 12.12 10.22 3.08
CA CYS A 96 13.33 10.49 2.31
C CYS A 96 14.50 11.05 3.13
N PRO A 97 14.36 11.93 4.15
CA PRO A 97 15.51 12.40 4.91
C PRO A 97 16.22 11.27 5.67
N HIS A 98 15.45 10.32 6.23
CA HIS A 98 16.01 9.17 6.93
C HIS A 98 16.68 8.19 5.96
N HIS A 99 16.09 7.95 4.77
CA HIS A 99 16.70 7.07 3.76
C HIS A 99 18.00 7.67 3.19
N ALA A 100 18.11 8.99 3.10
CA ALA A 100 19.39 9.65 2.78
C ALA A 100 20.45 9.37 3.86
N LEU A 101 20.09 9.36 5.16
CA LEU A 101 20.98 8.94 6.23
C LEU A 101 21.37 7.46 6.14
N VAL A 102 20.44 6.57 5.74
CA VAL A 102 20.76 5.15 5.48
C VAL A 102 21.79 5.01 4.35
N TYR A 103 21.62 5.76 3.26
CA TYR A 103 22.62 5.77 2.19
C TYR A 103 23.97 6.24 2.69
N ARG A 104 24.02 7.36 3.43
CA ARG A 104 25.22 8.02 3.94
C ARG A 104 25.92 7.26 5.06
N ALA A 105 25.28 6.26 5.65
CA ALA A 105 25.82 5.51 6.80
C ALA A 105 27.20 4.84 6.53
N ARG A 106 27.55 4.66 5.26
CA ARG A 106 28.88 4.15 4.83
C ARG A 106 29.22 4.64 3.42
N GLY A 107 30.50 4.55 3.05
CA GLY A 107 30.95 4.79 1.67
C GLY A 107 30.28 3.85 0.68
N ARG A 108 30.03 4.29 -0.54
CA ARG A 108 29.37 3.53 -1.61
C ARG A 108 30.26 3.42 -2.83
N SER A 109 30.09 2.31 -3.55
CA SER A 109 30.72 2.07 -4.85
C SER A 109 29.64 1.97 -5.94
N TYR A 110 30.00 2.35 -7.17
CA TYR A 110 29.12 2.18 -8.34
C TYR A 110 28.61 0.75 -8.52
N ARG A 111 29.34 -0.26 -8.01
CA ARG A 111 28.93 -1.68 -8.06
C ARG A 111 27.75 -2.02 -7.14
N GLU A 112 27.47 -1.15 -6.18
CA GLU A 112 26.33 -1.31 -5.27
C GLU A 112 25.06 -0.60 -5.78
N LEU A 113 25.18 0.14 -6.90
CA LEU A 113 24.08 0.86 -7.51
C LEU A 113 23.43 0.05 -8.65
N PRO A 114 22.11 0.08 -8.79
CA PRO A 114 21.17 0.85 -7.98
C PRO A 114 20.96 0.26 -6.58
N LEU A 115 21.05 1.11 -5.54
CA LEU A 115 20.67 0.74 -4.18
C LEU A 115 19.20 1.11 -3.96
N ARG A 116 18.35 0.11 -3.75
CA ARG A 116 16.91 0.27 -3.55
C ARG A 116 16.56 0.09 -2.09
N VAL A 117 16.18 1.17 -1.41
CA VAL A 117 15.81 1.19 0.01
C VAL A 117 14.32 1.39 0.13
N GLY A 118 13.61 0.46 0.77
CA GLY A 118 12.16 0.50 0.96
C GLY A 118 11.75 0.50 2.42
N GLU A 119 10.65 1.18 2.74
CA GLU A 119 10.05 1.18 4.06
C GLU A 119 8.52 1.36 3.94
N LEU A 120 7.77 0.49 4.61
CA LEU A 120 6.38 0.79 4.91
C LEU A 120 6.39 1.57 6.22
N GLY A 121 6.51 2.89 6.11
CA GLY A 121 6.83 3.76 7.23
C GLY A 121 5.72 4.75 7.58
N GLY A 122 5.61 5.06 8.89
CA GLY A 122 4.73 6.11 9.36
C GLY A 122 5.30 7.49 9.04
N MET A 123 4.48 8.38 8.48
CA MET A 123 4.74 9.80 8.36
C MET A 123 3.53 10.62 8.82
N TYR A 124 3.72 11.88 9.12
CA TYR A 124 2.71 12.67 9.82
C TYR A 124 2.59 14.06 9.21
N ARG A 125 1.35 14.46 8.93
CA ARG A 125 1.03 15.80 8.41
C ARG A 125 -0.07 16.45 9.22
N ALA A 126 0.17 17.70 9.63
CA ALA A 126 -0.77 18.51 10.41
C ALA A 126 -1.91 19.06 9.52
N GLU A 127 -2.55 18.18 8.77
CA GLU A 127 -3.66 18.51 7.88
C GLU A 127 -4.77 19.28 8.61
N ARG A 128 -5.31 20.33 7.97
CA ARG A 128 -6.43 21.09 8.52
C ARG A 128 -7.68 20.20 8.62
N SER A 129 -8.48 20.38 9.66
CA SER A 129 -9.67 19.55 9.90
C SER A 129 -10.66 19.53 8.74
N GLY A 130 -10.81 20.63 8.02
CA GLY A 130 -11.76 20.75 6.90
C GLY A 130 -11.40 19.94 5.64
N VAL A 131 -10.16 19.43 5.54
CA VAL A 131 -9.73 18.63 4.38
C VAL A 131 -9.65 17.14 4.70
N LEU A 132 -9.86 16.73 5.95
CA LEU A 132 -9.82 15.33 6.36
C LEU A 132 -11.01 14.54 5.78
N GLY A 133 -10.78 13.29 5.38
CA GLY A 133 -11.80 12.50 4.68
C GLY A 133 -11.71 11.00 4.93
N GLY A 134 -12.11 10.53 6.13
CA GLY A 134 -12.03 9.11 6.47
C GLY A 134 -10.60 8.57 6.34
N LEU A 135 -10.41 7.53 5.52
CA LEU A 135 -9.09 7.01 5.17
C LEU A 135 -8.45 7.75 3.99
N ALA A 136 -9.21 8.48 3.17
CA ALA A 136 -8.69 9.12 1.97
C ALA A 136 -7.68 10.24 2.25
N ARG A 137 -7.86 10.98 3.37
CA ARG A 137 -6.94 12.01 3.83
C ARG A 137 -6.86 12.02 5.36
N VAL A 138 -5.70 11.67 5.88
CA VAL A 138 -5.40 11.43 7.29
C VAL A 138 -4.18 12.21 7.75
N ARG A 139 -3.96 12.30 9.06
CA ARG A 139 -2.79 12.93 9.68
C ARG A 139 -1.66 11.96 9.97
N ALA A 140 -1.99 10.72 10.31
CA ALA A 140 -1.03 9.62 10.44
C ALA A 140 -1.13 8.75 9.20
N ILE A 141 -0.07 8.64 8.46
CA ILE A 141 0.00 8.06 7.12
C ILE A 141 0.98 6.89 7.15
N SER A 142 0.55 5.71 6.78
CA SER A 142 1.43 4.55 6.57
C SER A 142 1.76 4.44 5.09
N LEU A 143 2.90 5.01 4.69
CA LEU A 143 3.29 5.11 3.29
C LEU A 143 4.13 3.92 2.86
N ASN A 144 3.78 3.31 1.73
CA ASN A 144 4.68 2.43 1.00
C ASN A 144 5.68 3.29 0.22
N ASP A 145 6.82 3.58 0.83
CA ASP A 145 7.82 4.48 0.26
C ASP A 145 9.13 3.77 0.00
N ALA A 146 9.81 4.14 -1.07
CA ALA A 146 11.17 3.73 -1.31
C ALA A 146 11.96 4.75 -2.11
N HIS A 147 13.26 4.61 -1.98
CA HIS A 147 14.26 5.51 -2.53
C HIS A 147 15.33 4.68 -3.24
N ASN A 148 15.39 4.81 -4.58
CA ASN A 148 16.40 4.15 -5.39
C ASN A 148 17.51 5.15 -5.66
N PHE A 149 18.70 4.86 -5.14
CA PHE A 149 19.93 5.63 -5.41
C PHE A 149 20.62 4.96 -6.59
N CYS A 150 20.79 5.69 -7.67
CA CYS A 150 21.33 5.13 -8.93
C CYS A 150 22.26 6.10 -9.64
N THR A 151 22.99 5.61 -10.62
CA THR A 151 23.72 6.48 -11.55
C THR A 151 22.74 7.12 -12.53
N LEU A 152 23.15 8.22 -13.18
CA LEU A 152 22.29 8.89 -14.18
C LEU A 152 21.85 7.96 -15.31
N ASP A 153 22.75 7.08 -15.76
CA ASP A 153 22.46 6.11 -16.84
C ASP A 153 21.46 5.03 -16.44
N GLN A 154 21.36 4.73 -15.13
CA GLN A 154 20.42 3.72 -14.62
C GLN A 154 19.00 4.27 -14.44
N VAL A 155 18.79 5.59 -14.43
CA VAL A 155 17.49 6.22 -14.11
C VAL A 155 16.37 5.68 -15.00
N GLY A 156 16.58 5.59 -16.31
CA GLY A 156 15.56 5.14 -17.24
C GLY A 156 15.09 3.71 -16.96
N ASP A 157 16.03 2.81 -16.67
CA ASP A 157 15.73 1.42 -16.32
C ASP A 157 15.01 1.32 -14.98
N GLU A 158 15.44 2.08 -13.98
CA GLU A 158 14.80 2.13 -12.67
C GLU A 158 13.35 2.61 -12.75
N VAL A 159 13.08 3.68 -13.50
CA VAL A 159 11.72 4.20 -13.66
C VAL A 159 10.83 3.18 -14.39
N ARG A 160 11.31 2.54 -15.47
CA ARG A 160 10.55 1.49 -16.18
C ARG A 160 10.24 0.30 -15.28
N GLU A 161 11.20 -0.16 -14.48
CA GLU A 161 11.00 -1.24 -13.54
C GLU A 161 9.97 -0.86 -12.45
N ILE A 162 10.04 0.35 -11.90
CA ILE A 162 9.05 0.84 -10.94
C ILE A 162 7.64 0.86 -11.56
N LEU A 163 7.49 1.36 -12.80
CA LEU A 163 6.19 1.36 -13.50
C LEU A 163 5.66 -0.07 -13.73
N ARG A 164 6.54 -1.03 -14.01
CA ARG A 164 6.18 -2.45 -14.11
C ARG A 164 5.66 -2.99 -12.77
N LEU A 165 6.36 -2.71 -11.67
CA LEU A 165 5.95 -3.13 -10.31
C LEU A 165 4.62 -2.49 -9.91
N ILE A 166 4.39 -1.21 -10.22
CA ILE A 166 3.12 -0.52 -9.98
C ILE A 166 1.98 -1.24 -10.71
N ARG A 167 2.14 -1.54 -12.01
CA ARG A 167 1.12 -2.28 -12.78
C ARG A 167 0.83 -3.66 -12.17
N GLN A 168 1.87 -4.37 -11.75
CA GLN A 168 1.72 -5.68 -11.10
C GLN A 168 0.97 -5.57 -9.77
N ALA A 169 1.31 -4.58 -8.94
CA ALA A 169 0.62 -4.35 -7.66
C ALA A 169 -0.85 -3.97 -7.87
N HIS A 170 -1.11 -3.07 -8.81
CA HIS A 170 -2.47 -2.64 -9.15
C HIS A 170 -3.34 -3.80 -9.67
N ALA A 171 -2.79 -4.64 -10.55
CA ALA A 171 -3.52 -5.80 -11.08
C ALA A 171 -3.92 -6.77 -9.96
N ALA A 172 -3.01 -7.11 -9.04
CA ALA A 172 -3.29 -8.00 -7.92
C ALA A 172 -4.32 -7.43 -6.93
N LEU A 173 -4.29 -6.11 -6.70
CA LEU A 173 -5.20 -5.41 -5.79
C LEU A 173 -6.57 -5.10 -6.41
N GLY A 174 -6.71 -5.23 -7.72
CA GLY A 174 -7.89 -4.80 -8.46
C GLY A 174 -8.00 -3.27 -8.58
N VAL A 175 -6.86 -2.56 -8.50
CA VAL A 175 -6.78 -1.11 -8.76
C VAL A 175 -6.86 -0.87 -10.26
N ARG A 176 -7.74 0.02 -10.67
CA ARG A 176 -7.93 0.43 -12.07
C ARG A 176 -7.42 1.85 -12.26
N PRO A 177 -6.22 2.04 -12.83
CA PRO A 177 -5.71 3.37 -13.13
C PRO A 177 -6.64 4.10 -14.10
N ALA A 178 -6.90 5.37 -13.84
CA ALA A 178 -7.63 6.27 -14.72
C ALA A 178 -6.71 6.91 -15.75
N GLY A 179 -5.42 7.08 -15.42
CA GLY A 179 -4.41 7.64 -16.34
C GLY A 179 -3.06 7.83 -15.67
N PHE A 180 -2.09 8.18 -16.50
CA PHE A 180 -0.76 8.59 -16.08
C PHE A 180 -0.64 10.10 -16.30
N ARG A 181 -0.05 10.80 -15.34
CA ARG A 181 0.22 12.23 -15.41
C ARG A 181 1.71 12.47 -15.23
N LEU A 182 2.34 13.11 -16.20
CA LEU A 182 3.69 13.62 -16.09
C LEU A 182 3.60 15.06 -15.55
N SER A 183 3.88 15.22 -14.27
CA SER A 183 3.82 16.50 -13.57
C SER A 183 5.15 17.22 -13.71
N LEU A 184 5.13 18.33 -14.42
CA LEU A 184 6.29 19.11 -14.82
C LEU A 184 6.45 20.38 -13.98
N ARG A 185 7.64 20.97 -14.02
CA ARG A 185 7.91 22.28 -13.44
C ARG A 185 6.97 23.33 -14.05
N GLY A 186 6.55 24.25 -13.21
CA GLY A 186 5.81 25.45 -13.61
C GLY A 186 6.60 26.71 -13.32
N PRO A 187 6.03 27.90 -13.63
CA PRO A 187 6.65 29.15 -13.26
C PRO A 187 6.63 29.38 -11.73
N GLY A 188 7.61 30.11 -11.23
CA GLY A 188 7.66 30.57 -9.83
C GLY A 188 8.81 30.00 -9.02
N ALA A 189 9.05 30.61 -7.85
CA ALA A 189 10.22 30.39 -6.99
C ALA A 189 10.08 29.16 -6.06
N ARG A 190 8.98 28.37 -6.16
CA ARG A 190 8.77 27.20 -5.30
C ARG A 190 9.67 26.00 -5.63
N TYR A 191 10.28 26.00 -6.81
CA TYR A 191 11.11 24.91 -7.30
C TYR A 191 12.58 25.17 -7.00
N VAL A 192 13.27 24.13 -6.50
CA VAL A 192 14.70 24.19 -6.19
C VAL A 192 15.53 23.56 -7.33
N GLY A 193 16.85 23.86 -7.37
CA GLY A 193 17.76 23.36 -8.40
C GLY A 193 17.81 24.23 -9.65
N ASP A 194 18.72 23.91 -10.55
CA ASP A 194 18.97 24.64 -11.78
C ASP A 194 18.12 24.15 -12.95
N ASP A 195 18.00 24.96 -14.01
CA ASP A 195 17.16 24.68 -15.17
C ASP A 195 17.64 23.45 -15.96
N ALA A 196 18.94 23.19 -16.01
CA ALA A 196 19.49 22.05 -16.76
C ALA A 196 19.14 20.72 -16.09
N SER A 197 19.25 20.65 -14.76
CA SER A 197 18.81 19.48 -13.97
C SER A 197 17.33 19.19 -14.15
N TRP A 198 16.48 20.23 -14.14
CA TRP A 198 15.05 20.08 -14.40
C TRP A 198 14.76 19.56 -15.79
N ALA A 199 15.34 20.18 -16.83
CA ALA A 199 15.16 19.75 -18.23
C ALA A 199 15.59 18.29 -18.39
N ARG A 200 16.71 17.88 -17.81
CA ARG A 200 17.20 16.51 -17.86
C ARG A 200 16.29 15.54 -17.14
N ALA A 201 15.79 15.89 -15.96
CA ALA A 201 14.86 15.06 -15.21
C ALA A 201 13.54 14.85 -15.95
N GLU A 202 12.97 15.91 -16.53
CA GLU A 202 11.73 15.83 -17.33
C GLU A 202 11.91 14.99 -18.58
N GLU A 203 13.05 15.12 -19.28
CA GLU A 203 13.39 14.29 -20.43
C GLU A 203 13.47 12.80 -20.07
N LEU A 204 14.12 12.46 -18.96
CA LEU A 204 14.25 11.07 -18.49
C LEU A 204 12.90 10.46 -18.16
N LEU A 205 12.01 11.18 -17.46
CA LEU A 205 10.66 10.69 -17.16
C LEU A 205 9.80 10.57 -18.41
N ARG A 206 9.90 11.51 -19.34
CA ARG A 206 9.19 11.46 -20.62
C ARG A 206 9.62 10.25 -21.44
N ALA A 207 10.92 9.99 -21.52
CA ALA A 207 11.46 8.81 -22.21
C ALA A 207 11.04 7.49 -21.55
N ALA A 208 10.88 7.46 -20.22
CA ALA A 208 10.40 6.27 -19.52
C ALA A 208 8.90 6.01 -19.73
N LEU A 209 8.13 7.00 -20.18
CA LEU A 209 6.72 6.89 -20.54
C LEU A 209 6.50 6.64 -22.05
N ASP A 210 7.56 6.41 -22.82
CA ASP A 210 7.40 6.08 -24.24
C ASP A 210 6.48 4.86 -24.41
N GLY A 211 5.48 4.99 -25.31
CA GLY A 211 4.44 3.99 -25.52
C GLY A 211 3.38 3.89 -24.40
N VAL A 212 3.39 4.79 -23.41
CA VAL A 212 2.36 4.88 -22.37
C VAL A 212 1.54 6.15 -22.55
N ASP A 213 0.22 6.01 -22.71
CA ASP A 213 -0.68 7.16 -22.77
C ASP A 213 -0.61 7.95 -21.47
N HIS A 214 -0.30 9.23 -21.55
CA HIS A 214 -0.20 10.12 -20.41
C HIS A 214 -0.55 11.57 -20.77
N VAL A 215 -0.82 12.37 -19.76
CA VAL A 215 -1.01 13.81 -19.88
C VAL A 215 0.13 14.55 -19.21
N GLU A 216 0.64 15.62 -19.83
CA GLU A 216 1.60 16.52 -19.18
C GLU A 216 0.85 17.60 -18.39
N ALA A 217 1.28 17.86 -17.16
CA ALA A 217 0.70 18.83 -16.25
C ALA A 217 1.75 19.82 -15.73
N PRO A 218 2.01 20.93 -16.42
CA PRO A 218 2.92 21.96 -15.97
C PRO A 218 2.44 22.58 -14.65
N GLY A 219 3.38 22.78 -13.71
CA GLY A 219 3.07 23.36 -12.41
C GLY A 219 2.70 22.36 -11.32
N GLU A 220 2.58 21.05 -11.64
CA GLU A 220 2.18 20.02 -10.68
C GLU A 220 3.35 19.19 -10.12
N ALA A 221 4.60 19.50 -10.52
CA ALA A 221 5.79 18.83 -10.00
C ALA A 221 5.99 19.05 -8.50
N ALA A 222 6.74 18.14 -7.86
CA ALA A 222 7.26 18.37 -6.51
C ALA A 222 8.25 19.54 -6.53
N PHE A 223 8.51 20.15 -5.38
CA PHE A 223 9.43 21.30 -5.33
C PHE A 223 10.85 20.95 -5.75
N TYR A 224 11.24 19.68 -5.64
CA TYR A 224 12.59 19.16 -5.91
C TYR A 224 12.73 18.41 -7.24
N GLY A 225 11.64 18.14 -7.96
CA GLY A 225 11.72 17.43 -9.22
C GLY A 225 10.38 17.05 -9.86
N PRO A 226 10.41 16.66 -11.14
CA PRO A 226 9.24 16.20 -11.86
C PRO A 226 8.81 14.81 -11.38
N LYS A 227 7.56 14.45 -11.67
CA LYS A 227 6.99 13.17 -11.23
C LYS A 227 6.01 12.58 -12.22
N ILE A 228 5.93 11.25 -12.22
CA ILE A 228 4.86 10.48 -12.84
C ILE A 228 3.87 10.13 -11.73
N ASP A 229 2.63 10.60 -11.86
CA ASP A 229 1.53 10.28 -10.96
C ASP A 229 0.56 9.31 -11.65
N ILE A 230 0.23 8.21 -10.98
CA ILE A 230 -0.79 7.28 -11.46
C ILE A 230 -2.10 7.62 -10.75
N GLN A 231 -3.09 8.03 -11.54
CA GLN A 231 -4.36 8.51 -11.07
C GLN A 231 -5.40 7.38 -11.00
N VAL A 232 -6.27 7.47 -10.01
CA VAL A 232 -7.49 6.67 -9.88
C VAL A 232 -8.68 7.60 -9.68
N VAL A 233 -9.87 7.12 -10.05
CA VAL A 233 -11.13 7.84 -9.82
C VAL A 233 -11.94 7.07 -8.81
N ASP A 234 -12.37 7.73 -7.74
CA ASP A 234 -13.23 7.14 -6.71
C ASP A 234 -14.69 7.01 -7.17
N ALA A 235 -15.52 6.38 -6.33
CA ALA A 235 -16.95 6.18 -6.62
C ALA A 235 -17.76 7.49 -6.75
N ALA A 236 -17.21 8.61 -6.31
CA ALA A 236 -17.80 9.94 -6.46
C ALA A 236 -17.28 10.71 -7.69
N GLY A 237 -16.44 10.08 -8.52
CA GLY A 237 -15.85 10.70 -9.71
C GLY A 237 -14.66 11.62 -9.39
N ARG A 238 -14.10 11.57 -8.18
CA ARG A 238 -12.95 12.41 -7.80
C ARG A 238 -11.66 11.70 -8.14
N GLU A 239 -10.79 12.40 -8.84
CA GLU A 239 -9.45 11.92 -9.17
C GLU A 239 -8.51 12.05 -7.96
N SER A 240 -7.65 11.07 -7.78
CA SER A 240 -6.58 11.10 -6.78
C SER A 240 -5.37 10.28 -7.22
N THR A 241 -4.18 10.71 -6.81
CA THR A 241 -2.94 9.95 -7.02
C THR A 241 -2.83 8.81 -6.03
N ILE A 242 -2.59 7.60 -6.54
CA ILE A 242 -2.37 6.42 -5.69
C ILE A 242 -0.93 5.92 -5.74
N SER A 243 -0.24 6.11 -6.86
CA SER A 243 1.16 5.70 -7.01
C SER A 243 1.95 6.82 -7.68
N THR A 244 3.26 6.88 -7.41
CA THR A 244 4.11 7.94 -7.93
C THR A 244 5.54 7.48 -8.13
N VAL A 245 6.22 8.11 -9.11
CA VAL A 245 7.66 8.03 -9.33
C VAL A 245 8.17 9.44 -9.50
N GLN A 246 9.22 9.84 -8.77
CA GLN A 246 9.73 11.22 -8.78
C GLN A 246 11.25 11.22 -8.88
N LEU A 247 11.82 12.08 -9.69
CA LEU A 247 13.28 12.28 -9.75
C LEU A 247 13.71 13.45 -8.87
N ASP A 248 14.84 13.28 -8.20
CA ASP A 248 15.36 14.25 -7.26
C ASP A 248 16.90 14.34 -7.39
N PHE A 249 17.39 15.47 -7.82
CA PHE A 249 18.82 15.81 -7.87
C PHE A 249 19.24 16.68 -6.67
N ASP A 250 18.28 17.32 -5.99
CA ASP A 250 18.51 18.27 -4.91
C ASP A 250 18.92 17.58 -3.59
N LYS A 251 18.19 16.51 -3.20
CA LYS A 251 18.51 15.82 -1.94
C LYS A 251 19.88 15.14 -1.91
N PRO A 252 20.32 14.45 -2.99
CA PRO A 252 21.69 13.94 -3.02
C PRO A 252 22.74 15.04 -2.81
N GLU A 253 22.51 16.25 -3.31
CA GLU A 253 23.38 17.39 -3.10
C GLU A 253 23.32 17.88 -1.65
N LYS A 254 22.15 18.16 -1.11
CA LYS A 254 21.96 18.67 0.25
C LYS A 254 22.50 17.75 1.33
N PHE A 255 22.38 16.44 1.13
CA PHE A 255 22.89 15.42 2.07
C PHE A 255 24.35 15.03 1.80
N ASP A 256 25.00 15.64 0.80
CA ASP A 256 26.35 15.31 0.35
C ASP A 256 26.54 13.81 0.10
N LEU A 257 25.59 13.21 -0.63
CA LEU A 257 25.64 11.80 -0.98
C LEU A 257 26.61 11.59 -2.13
N SER A 258 27.47 10.56 -2.03
CA SER A 258 28.42 10.23 -3.10
C SER A 258 28.62 8.72 -3.23
N TYR A 259 29.12 8.31 -4.38
CA TYR A 259 29.66 6.97 -4.63
C TYR A 259 30.99 7.08 -5.40
N THR A 260 31.86 6.09 -5.23
CA THR A 260 33.10 5.99 -6.00
C THR A 260 32.82 5.28 -7.32
N ASP A 261 33.12 5.91 -8.45
CA ASP A 261 32.97 5.34 -9.79
C ASP A 261 34.09 4.34 -10.15
N ALA A 262 34.06 3.81 -11.38
CA ALA A 262 35.05 2.86 -11.87
C ALA A 262 36.46 3.45 -12.01
N ALA A 263 36.56 4.75 -12.17
CA ALA A 263 37.83 5.50 -12.26
C ALA A 263 38.38 5.93 -10.89
N GLY A 264 37.64 5.66 -9.79
CA GLY A 264 37.98 6.06 -8.43
C GLY A 264 37.56 7.50 -8.07
N ALA A 265 36.81 8.17 -8.93
CA ALA A 265 36.31 9.50 -8.68
C ALA A 265 34.99 9.47 -7.88
N GLN A 266 34.75 10.49 -7.06
CA GLN A 266 33.50 10.69 -6.34
C GLN A 266 32.46 11.27 -7.28
N GLN A 267 31.32 10.57 -7.37
CA GLN A 267 30.17 10.96 -8.18
C GLN A 267 28.93 11.10 -7.30
N ARG A 268 27.98 11.94 -7.71
CA ARG A 268 26.70 12.13 -7.01
C ARG A 268 25.63 11.20 -7.59
N PRO A 269 24.92 10.42 -6.77
CA PRO A 269 23.81 9.59 -7.26
C PRO A 269 22.61 10.46 -7.62
N VAL A 270 21.73 9.93 -8.47
CA VAL A 270 20.36 10.41 -8.64
C VAL A 270 19.46 9.67 -7.66
N LEU A 271 18.50 10.36 -7.08
CA LEU A 271 17.52 9.78 -6.20
C LEU A 271 16.17 9.64 -6.92
N VAL A 272 15.64 8.42 -6.97
CA VAL A 272 14.31 8.13 -7.47
C VAL A 272 13.41 7.78 -6.29
N HIS A 273 12.46 8.66 -5.97
CA HIS A 273 11.40 8.37 -5.01
C HIS A 273 10.31 7.57 -5.69
N ARG A 274 9.74 6.59 -5.00
CA ARG A 274 8.58 5.90 -5.52
C ARG A 274 7.63 5.41 -4.44
N SER A 275 6.36 5.32 -4.79
CA SER A 275 5.36 4.60 -4.02
C SER A 275 4.55 3.69 -4.96
N LEU A 276 4.55 2.38 -4.71
CA LEU A 276 3.84 1.42 -5.57
C LEU A 276 2.33 1.51 -5.38
N VAL A 277 1.87 1.80 -4.16
CA VAL A 277 0.45 1.74 -3.78
C VAL A 277 0.02 2.95 -2.93
N GLY A 278 0.90 3.93 -2.73
CA GLY A 278 0.62 5.08 -1.88
C GLY A 278 0.57 4.74 -0.38
N SER A 279 -0.27 5.45 0.34
CA SER A 279 -0.52 5.12 1.74
C SER A 279 -1.55 4.01 1.87
N MET A 280 -1.40 3.18 2.91
CA MET A 280 -2.37 2.12 3.22
C MET A 280 -3.77 2.69 3.44
N GLU A 281 -3.87 3.85 4.06
CA GLU A 281 -5.15 4.51 4.33
C GLU A 281 -5.86 4.89 3.02
N ARG A 282 -5.18 5.62 2.12
CA ARG A 282 -5.77 6.04 0.84
C ARG A 282 -6.04 4.86 -0.08
N LEU A 283 -5.14 3.88 -0.12
CA LEU A 283 -5.36 2.64 -0.85
C LEU A 283 -6.65 1.95 -0.41
N PHE A 284 -6.82 1.76 0.90
CA PHE A 284 -8.01 1.10 1.43
C PHE A 284 -9.28 1.93 1.28
N ALA A 285 -9.21 3.27 1.35
CA ALA A 285 -10.36 4.10 0.97
C ALA A 285 -10.83 3.75 -0.45
N TYR A 286 -9.91 3.67 -1.40
CA TYR A 286 -10.19 3.29 -2.78
C TYR A 286 -10.69 1.84 -2.90
N LEU A 287 -9.99 0.86 -2.30
CA LEU A 287 -10.34 -0.57 -2.40
C LEU A 287 -11.71 -0.88 -1.80
N ILE A 288 -12.06 -0.27 -0.66
CA ILE A 288 -13.38 -0.43 -0.04
C ILE A 288 -14.48 0.05 -0.99
N GLU A 289 -14.27 1.17 -1.66
CA GLU A 289 -15.25 1.72 -2.61
C GLU A 289 -15.29 0.91 -3.92
N ALA A 290 -14.14 0.61 -4.50
CA ALA A 290 -14.02 -0.13 -5.76
C ALA A 290 -14.60 -1.53 -5.68
N HIS A 291 -14.36 -2.24 -4.58
CA HIS A 291 -14.88 -3.58 -4.33
C HIS A 291 -16.18 -3.60 -3.54
N GLN A 292 -16.70 -2.45 -3.11
CA GLN A 292 -17.88 -2.35 -2.24
C GLN A 292 -17.76 -3.26 -1.00
N GLY A 293 -16.54 -3.36 -0.46
CA GLY A 293 -16.19 -4.23 0.66
C GLY A 293 -16.03 -5.72 0.32
N ALA A 294 -16.36 -6.14 -0.90
CA ALA A 294 -16.21 -7.53 -1.36
C ALA A 294 -14.78 -7.77 -1.89
N PHE A 295 -13.78 -7.69 -1.02
CA PHE A 295 -12.38 -7.81 -1.39
C PHE A 295 -12.05 -9.13 -2.10
N PRO A 296 -11.06 -9.15 -3.02
CA PRO A 296 -10.46 -10.39 -3.52
C PRO A 296 -10.14 -11.36 -2.39
N PRO A 297 -10.31 -12.69 -2.61
CA PRO A 297 -10.13 -13.68 -1.54
C PRO A 297 -8.82 -13.60 -0.80
N TRP A 298 -7.73 -13.25 -1.49
CA TRP A 298 -6.40 -13.28 -0.92
C TRP A 298 -6.16 -12.22 0.19
N TYR A 299 -6.89 -11.09 0.18
CA TYR A 299 -6.84 -10.10 1.27
C TYR A 299 -8.20 -9.87 1.95
N ALA A 300 -9.21 -10.72 1.70
CA ALA A 300 -10.44 -10.68 2.48
C ALA A 300 -10.16 -10.90 3.98
N PRO A 301 -10.79 -10.15 4.90
CA PRO A 301 -10.56 -10.30 6.35
C PRO A 301 -10.75 -11.73 6.84
N VAL A 302 -11.84 -12.37 6.45
CA VAL A 302 -12.15 -13.78 6.62
C VAL A 302 -12.24 -14.39 5.23
N GLN A 303 -11.44 -15.41 4.96
CA GLN A 303 -11.43 -16.11 3.68
C GLN A 303 -12.45 -17.25 3.67
N LEU A 304 -12.50 -18.03 4.74
CA LEU A 304 -13.43 -19.14 4.92
C LEU A 304 -14.20 -18.97 6.23
N LEU A 305 -15.53 -18.88 6.14
CA LEU A 305 -16.41 -18.94 7.30
C LEU A 305 -17.05 -20.34 7.35
N LEU A 306 -16.90 -21.03 8.46
CA LEU A 306 -17.45 -22.37 8.68
C LEU A 306 -18.72 -22.30 9.55
N LEU A 307 -19.76 -22.95 9.09
CA LEU A 307 -21.08 -22.97 9.71
C LEU A 307 -21.48 -24.41 9.99
N PRO A 308 -21.42 -24.92 11.24
CA PRO A 308 -22.08 -26.18 11.60
C PRO A 308 -23.60 -26.01 11.47
N VAL A 309 -24.31 -27.00 10.97
CA VAL A 309 -25.80 -26.97 10.91
C VAL A 309 -26.36 -26.93 12.32
N ASP A 310 -25.82 -27.76 13.22
CA ASP A 310 -26.15 -27.78 14.65
C ASP A 310 -24.87 -28.10 15.50
N ALA A 311 -25.03 -28.19 16.81
CA ALA A 311 -23.93 -28.43 17.73
C ALA A 311 -23.25 -29.80 17.57
N GLY A 312 -23.92 -30.79 16.97
CA GLY A 312 -23.34 -32.12 16.73
C GLY A 312 -22.21 -32.16 15.74
N GLN A 313 -22.03 -31.09 14.93
CA GLN A 313 -20.94 -30.95 13.94
C GLN A 313 -19.77 -30.11 14.43
N ALA A 314 -19.75 -29.64 15.69
CA ALA A 314 -18.72 -28.77 16.21
C ALA A 314 -17.30 -29.34 16.04
N ASP A 315 -17.08 -30.60 16.42
CA ASP A 315 -15.79 -31.27 16.30
C ASP A 315 -15.29 -31.38 14.84
N ALA A 316 -16.22 -31.65 13.89
CA ALA A 316 -15.87 -31.72 12.47
C ALA A 316 -15.48 -30.33 11.92
N VAL A 317 -16.24 -29.31 12.28
CA VAL A 317 -15.93 -27.91 11.92
C VAL A 317 -14.59 -27.47 12.51
N ASP A 318 -14.30 -27.81 13.77
CA ASP A 318 -13.03 -27.48 14.42
C ASP A 318 -11.84 -28.18 13.76
N ARG A 319 -12.01 -29.44 13.32
CA ARG A 319 -10.95 -30.13 12.55
C ARG A 319 -10.71 -29.44 11.21
N LEU A 320 -11.76 -29.08 10.49
CA LEU A 320 -11.65 -28.38 9.21
C LEU A 320 -11.06 -26.98 9.41
N ALA A 321 -11.47 -26.26 10.44
CA ALA A 321 -10.92 -24.93 10.76
C ALA A 321 -9.41 -24.99 11.03
N ARG A 322 -8.97 -25.95 11.86
CA ARG A 322 -7.52 -26.16 12.10
C ARG A 322 -6.77 -26.47 10.81
N ARG A 323 -7.27 -27.41 9.98
CA ARG A 323 -6.65 -27.74 8.69
C ARG A 323 -6.51 -26.51 7.78
N ALA A 324 -7.53 -25.67 7.74
CA ALA A 324 -7.50 -24.45 6.92
C ALA A 324 -6.55 -23.38 7.49
N VAL A 325 -6.48 -23.22 8.81
CA VAL A 325 -5.51 -22.33 9.49
C VAL A 325 -4.08 -22.81 9.26
N ASP A 326 -3.82 -24.13 9.37
CA ASP A 326 -2.49 -24.71 9.13
C ASP A 326 -2.05 -24.54 7.65
N ALA A 327 -3.02 -24.44 6.73
CA ALA A 327 -2.79 -24.08 5.34
C ALA A 327 -2.62 -22.56 5.09
N GLY A 328 -2.62 -21.75 6.15
CA GLY A 328 -2.41 -20.28 6.09
C GLY A 328 -3.67 -19.47 5.75
N LEU A 329 -4.85 -20.06 5.83
CA LEU A 329 -6.12 -19.34 5.58
C LEU A 329 -6.61 -18.60 6.82
N ARG A 330 -7.25 -17.44 6.62
CA ARG A 330 -7.98 -16.71 7.65
C ARG A 330 -9.40 -17.29 7.75
N VAL A 331 -9.63 -18.02 8.84
CA VAL A 331 -10.85 -18.80 9.07
C VAL A 331 -11.63 -18.22 10.24
N ALA A 332 -12.94 -18.22 10.14
CA ALA A 332 -13.83 -18.00 11.26
C ALA A 332 -14.86 -19.14 11.35
N VAL A 333 -15.36 -19.38 12.56
CA VAL A 333 -16.44 -20.32 12.82
C VAL A 333 -17.59 -19.55 13.46
N ASP A 334 -18.82 -19.78 13.00
CA ASP A 334 -20.02 -19.23 13.61
C ASP A 334 -21.03 -20.33 13.86
N ALA A 335 -21.36 -20.56 15.13
CA ALA A 335 -22.33 -21.53 15.60
C ALA A 335 -23.56 -20.89 16.27
N GLY A 336 -23.65 -19.54 16.28
CA GLY A 336 -24.73 -18.80 16.97
C GLY A 336 -26.00 -18.64 16.13
N GLY A 337 -27.17 -18.78 16.76
CA GLY A 337 -28.45 -18.56 16.09
C GLY A 337 -28.80 -19.59 15.00
N SER A 338 -29.70 -19.25 14.07
CA SER A 338 -30.10 -20.14 12.99
C SER A 338 -29.11 -20.14 11.83
N LEU A 339 -28.96 -21.26 11.12
CA LEU A 339 -28.12 -21.36 9.92
C LEU A 339 -28.47 -20.26 8.90
N GLY A 340 -29.78 -20.00 8.67
CA GLY A 340 -30.23 -18.96 7.74
C GLY A 340 -29.78 -17.54 8.15
N SER A 341 -29.73 -17.22 9.44
CA SER A 341 -29.19 -15.94 9.94
C SER A 341 -27.71 -15.85 9.66
N ARG A 342 -26.93 -16.88 10.02
CA ARG A 342 -25.48 -16.93 9.82
C ARG A 342 -25.08 -16.81 8.35
N VAL A 343 -25.83 -17.44 7.45
CA VAL A 343 -25.59 -17.30 5.99
C VAL A 343 -25.88 -15.87 5.53
N ARG A 344 -26.95 -15.22 6.03
CA ARG A 344 -27.20 -13.78 5.73
C ARG A 344 -26.08 -12.88 6.27
N ASP A 345 -25.64 -13.12 7.49
CA ASP A 345 -24.55 -12.35 8.11
C ASP A 345 -23.24 -12.52 7.34
N ALA A 346 -22.92 -13.74 6.86
CA ALA A 346 -21.80 -14.00 5.97
C ALA A 346 -21.88 -13.19 4.66
N THR A 347 -23.08 -13.09 4.09
CA THR A 347 -23.34 -12.29 2.88
C THR A 347 -23.14 -10.80 3.16
N HIS A 348 -23.64 -10.29 4.29
CA HIS A 348 -23.41 -8.89 4.70
C HIS A 348 -21.93 -8.59 4.93
N ARG A 349 -21.19 -9.50 5.54
CA ARG A 349 -19.74 -9.40 5.77
C ARG A 349 -18.89 -9.62 4.50
N ARG A 350 -19.51 -9.90 3.35
CA ARG A 350 -18.84 -10.12 2.06
C ARG A 350 -17.82 -11.26 2.09
N VAL A 351 -18.03 -12.29 2.91
CA VAL A 351 -17.12 -13.43 3.03
C VAL A 351 -17.06 -14.19 1.70
N PRO A 352 -15.87 -14.45 1.12
CA PRO A 352 -15.76 -15.10 -0.18
C PRO A 352 -16.23 -16.56 -0.19
N TYR A 353 -15.94 -17.32 0.88
CA TYR A 353 -16.29 -18.74 0.99
C TYR A 353 -17.00 -19.04 2.31
N VAL A 354 -18.18 -19.66 2.22
CA VAL A 354 -18.93 -20.15 3.38
C VAL A 354 -19.03 -21.66 3.28
N GLY A 355 -18.40 -22.36 4.22
CA GLY A 355 -18.45 -23.82 4.33
C GLY A 355 -19.54 -24.25 5.28
N VAL A 356 -20.53 -24.98 4.79
CA VAL A 356 -21.62 -25.55 5.60
C VAL A 356 -21.30 -27.01 5.88
N VAL A 357 -21.38 -27.41 7.15
CA VAL A 357 -21.13 -28.76 7.61
C VAL A 357 -22.34 -29.26 8.34
N GLY A 358 -23.10 -30.21 7.74
CA GLY A 358 -24.18 -30.94 8.35
C GLY A 358 -23.75 -32.33 8.84
N ALA A 359 -24.69 -33.16 9.24
CA ALA A 359 -24.39 -34.48 9.78
C ALA A 359 -23.72 -35.42 8.75
N ARG A 360 -24.10 -35.33 7.47
CA ARG A 360 -23.48 -36.09 6.39
C ARG A 360 -22.05 -35.62 6.13
N GLU A 361 -21.86 -34.32 5.96
CA GLU A 361 -20.55 -33.75 5.72
C GLU A 361 -19.59 -34.05 6.87
N ALA A 362 -20.06 -34.03 8.12
CA ALA A 362 -19.26 -34.37 9.30
C ALA A 362 -18.86 -35.84 9.33
N ALA A 363 -19.74 -36.75 8.86
CA ALA A 363 -19.47 -38.20 8.80
C ALA A 363 -18.46 -38.54 7.67
N ASP A 364 -18.57 -37.86 6.53
CA ASP A 364 -17.82 -38.17 5.30
C ASP A 364 -16.54 -37.32 5.16
N ASP A 365 -16.16 -36.46 6.14
CA ASP A 365 -15.08 -35.44 6.11
C ASP A 365 -15.18 -34.56 4.85
N THR A 366 -16.38 -34.09 4.53
CA THR A 366 -16.67 -33.21 3.39
C THR A 366 -17.19 -31.87 3.84
N VAL A 367 -17.30 -30.92 2.92
CA VAL A 367 -17.87 -29.59 3.15
C VAL A 367 -18.61 -29.12 1.89
N ALA A 368 -19.79 -28.50 2.07
CA ALA A 368 -20.49 -27.80 1.00
C ALA A 368 -20.06 -26.31 0.99
N LEU A 369 -19.44 -25.85 -0.09
CA LEU A 369 -19.00 -24.45 -0.23
C LEU A 369 -20.05 -23.61 -0.94
N ARG A 370 -20.39 -22.47 -0.32
CA ARG A 370 -21.17 -21.40 -0.93
C ARG A 370 -20.25 -20.23 -1.21
N LEU A 371 -20.24 -19.78 -2.46
CA LEU A 371 -19.45 -18.67 -2.90
C LEU A 371 -20.20 -17.35 -2.71
N ARG A 372 -19.51 -16.28 -2.48
CA ARG A 372 -20.06 -14.92 -2.29
C ARG A 372 -20.93 -14.44 -3.46
N ASP A 373 -20.67 -14.92 -4.69
CA ASP A 373 -21.41 -14.58 -5.90
C ASP A 373 -22.74 -15.37 -6.05
N GLY A 374 -23.09 -16.21 -5.07
CA GLY A 374 -24.30 -17.01 -5.04
C GLY A 374 -24.17 -18.43 -5.57
N ARG A 375 -23.05 -18.79 -6.21
CA ARG A 375 -22.78 -20.17 -6.62
C ARG A 375 -22.63 -21.07 -5.40
N SER A 376 -23.07 -22.32 -5.54
CA SER A 376 -22.81 -23.37 -4.56
C SER A 376 -22.07 -24.50 -5.26
N LEU A 377 -21.02 -25.01 -4.61
CA LEU A 377 -20.29 -26.16 -5.09
C LEU A 377 -20.84 -27.42 -4.42
N ASP A 378 -20.85 -28.53 -5.15
CA ASP A 378 -21.19 -29.82 -4.58
C ASP A 378 -20.29 -30.13 -3.37
N PRO A 379 -20.80 -30.88 -2.37
CA PRO A 379 -19.97 -31.31 -1.25
C PRO A 379 -18.70 -32.01 -1.74
N MET A 380 -17.58 -31.58 -1.22
CA MET A 380 -16.26 -32.08 -1.59
C MET A 380 -15.44 -32.44 -0.34
N PRO A 381 -14.42 -33.30 -0.45
CA PRO A 381 -13.52 -33.58 0.65
C PRO A 381 -12.98 -32.28 1.28
N ALA A 382 -12.97 -32.18 2.60
CA ALA A 382 -12.55 -31.00 3.33
C ALA A 382 -11.12 -30.55 2.93
N ALA A 383 -10.21 -31.50 2.64
CA ALA A 383 -8.87 -31.19 2.15
C ALA A 383 -8.87 -30.53 0.76
N ASP A 384 -9.81 -30.93 -0.11
CA ASP A 384 -9.92 -30.38 -1.47
C ASP A 384 -10.45 -28.94 -1.43
N ALA A 385 -11.41 -28.67 -0.57
CA ALA A 385 -11.92 -27.31 -0.34
C ALA A 385 -10.79 -26.37 0.15
N VAL A 386 -9.97 -26.83 1.10
CA VAL A 386 -8.83 -26.06 1.59
C VAL A 386 -7.79 -25.81 0.47
N ARG A 387 -7.50 -26.84 -0.34
CA ARG A 387 -6.58 -26.70 -1.50
C ARG A 387 -7.12 -25.73 -2.55
N LEU A 388 -8.42 -25.81 -2.88
CA LEU A 388 -9.08 -24.92 -3.84
C LEU A 388 -8.94 -23.44 -3.38
N ILE A 389 -9.34 -23.16 -2.14
CA ILE A 389 -9.23 -21.80 -1.59
C ILE A 389 -7.76 -21.36 -1.52
N GLY A 390 -6.87 -22.23 -1.05
CA GLY A 390 -5.44 -21.97 -0.98
C GLY A 390 -4.82 -21.64 -2.34
N ALA A 391 -5.24 -22.32 -3.41
CA ALA A 391 -4.78 -22.04 -4.77
C ALA A 391 -5.19 -20.64 -5.25
N VAL A 392 -6.46 -20.25 -5.01
CA VAL A 392 -6.96 -18.90 -5.34
C VAL A 392 -6.19 -17.82 -4.55
N VAL A 393 -5.98 -18.05 -3.26
CA VAL A 393 -5.23 -17.12 -2.38
C VAL A 393 -3.78 -17.00 -2.81
N ALA A 394 -3.11 -18.12 -3.10
CA ALA A 394 -1.70 -18.13 -3.54
C ALA A 394 -1.51 -17.45 -4.90
N ALA A 395 -2.46 -17.63 -5.82
CA ALA A 395 -2.47 -16.94 -7.12
C ALA A 395 -2.81 -15.44 -7.01
N ARG A 396 -3.21 -14.96 -5.83
CA ARG A 396 -3.72 -13.60 -5.61
C ARG A 396 -4.83 -13.21 -6.60
N SER A 397 -5.68 -14.19 -6.91
CA SER A 397 -6.79 -14.02 -7.83
C SER A 397 -7.89 -13.12 -7.23
N ALA A 398 -8.51 -12.31 -8.08
CA ALA A 398 -9.75 -11.63 -7.76
C ALA A 398 -10.96 -12.55 -7.89
N GLU A 399 -10.82 -13.65 -8.64
CA GLU A 399 -11.86 -14.67 -8.86
C GLU A 399 -12.02 -15.57 -7.64
N LEU A 400 -13.20 -16.20 -7.54
CA LEU A 400 -13.53 -17.12 -6.45
C LEU A 400 -13.14 -18.58 -6.73
N LEU A 401 -12.75 -18.89 -7.95
CA LEU A 401 -12.28 -20.21 -8.37
C LEU A 401 -10.94 -20.09 -9.07
N PRO A 402 -10.10 -21.12 -9.02
CA PRO A 402 -8.88 -21.16 -9.83
C PRO A 402 -9.22 -20.95 -11.31
N ALA A 403 -8.31 -20.33 -12.05
CA ALA A 403 -8.37 -20.35 -13.50
C ALA A 403 -8.10 -21.77 -14.01
N ASP A 404 -8.81 -22.18 -15.05
CA ASP A 404 -8.66 -23.48 -15.71
C ASP A 404 -7.25 -23.63 -16.31
#